data_3b79fd65aa8b25a3058fa71e8d9ea281
#
_entry.id   3b79fd65aa8b25a3058fa71e8d9ea281
#
_cell.length_a   1.000
_cell.length_b   1.000
_cell.length_c   1.000
_cell.angle_alpha   90.00
_cell.angle_beta   90.00
_cell.angle_gamma   90.00
#
_symmetry.space_group_name_H-M   'P 1'
#
loop_
_entity.id
_entity.type
_entity.pdbx_description
1 polymer ?
#
loop_
_entity_poly.entity_id
_entity_poly.type
_entity_poly.pdbx_seq_one_letter_code
_entity_poly.pdbx_strand_id
1 'polypeptide(L)'
;MSAVTMKELLEAGVHFGHETKRWDPKMKPYIFGARNGIYIIDLQKTVQLFKEAYQFVRDIAAKGEYILFVGTKKQAQEAISEQATRCGMFYVNHRWLGGMMTNFQTIKRSIDRLNKLEAMKKDEIYNLLPKKEVLELEKERSKLEKSLGGIKNMDRLPGTIFVVDPKKERIAVREARKIGIPSIGIVDTNCNPEELDYIIPGNDDAIRAIQLFASKIADAAVEGKQIYEKQLQREGAKEEKERTEKVEPPKQMQGEEMAEGIEEE
;
A
#
# COMPACT_ATOMS: atom_id res chain seq x y z
N MET A 1 6.75 -11.84 -13.42
CA MET A 1 7.36 -10.52 -13.13
C MET A 1 7.02 -9.57 -14.26
N SER A 2 6.16 -8.61 -14.06
CA SER A 2 5.88 -7.55 -15.05
C SER A 2 6.98 -6.49 -14.94
N ALA A 3 8.14 -6.77 -15.53
CA ALA A 3 9.24 -5.80 -15.57
C ALA A 3 8.78 -4.59 -16.42
N VAL A 4 8.99 -3.39 -15.88
CA VAL A 4 8.81 -2.16 -16.66
C VAL A 4 9.89 -2.13 -17.73
N THR A 5 9.48 -1.93 -18.98
CA THR A 5 10.40 -1.82 -20.12
C THR A 5 10.82 -0.37 -20.35
N MET A 6 12.01 -0.18 -20.92
CA MET A 6 12.51 1.15 -21.30
C MET A 6 11.53 1.86 -22.25
N LYS A 7 10.85 1.10 -23.12
CA LYS A 7 9.88 1.61 -24.08
C LYS A 7 8.65 2.18 -23.38
N GLU A 8 8.07 1.44 -22.42
CA GLU A 8 6.93 1.91 -21.61
C GLU A 8 7.26 3.20 -20.85
N LEU A 9 8.48 3.29 -20.28
CA LEU A 9 8.92 4.50 -19.57
C LEU A 9 9.04 5.71 -20.50
N LEU A 10 9.57 5.52 -21.71
CA LEU A 10 9.68 6.58 -22.71
C LEU A 10 8.30 7.06 -23.19
N GLU A 11 7.39 6.15 -23.49
CA GLU A 11 6.03 6.44 -23.96
C GLU A 11 5.19 7.14 -22.87
N ALA A 12 5.41 6.79 -21.60
CA ALA A 12 4.77 7.44 -20.46
C ALA A 12 5.37 8.82 -20.12
N GLY A 13 6.52 9.20 -20.71
CA GLY A 13 7.18 10.47 -20.45
C GLY A 13 7.90 10.54 -19.10
N VAL A 14 8.33 9.41 -18.55
CA VAL A 14 9.03 9.30 -17.27
C VAL A 14 10.36 10.02 -17.26
N HIS A 15 11.02 10.12 -18.42
CA HIS A 15 12.34 10.71 -18.58
C HIS A 15 12.40 12.23 -18.45
N PHE A 16 11.26 12.91 -18.49
CA PHE A 16 11.23 14.37 -18.30
C PHE A 16 11.28 14.71 -16.82
N GLY A 17 12.24 15.52 -16.44
CA GLY A 17 12.32 16.12 -15.13
C GLY A 17 11.85 17.57 -15.12
N HIS A 18 12.19 18.28 -14.07
CA HIS A 18 11.88 19.70 -13.90
C HIS A 18 12.90 20.61 -14.59
N GLU A 19 12.59 21.92 -14.62
CA GLU A 19 13.49 22.97 -15.10
C GLU A 19 14.84 22.94 -14.37
N THR A 20 15.93 23.21 -15.08
CA THR A 20 17.28 23.21 -14.53
C THR A 20 17.49 24.17 -13.36
N LYS A 21 16.64 25.19 -13.22
CA LYS A 21 16.69 26.15 -12.10
C LYS A 21 16.12 25.59 -10.79
N ARG A 22 15.33 24.50 -10.84
CA ARG A 22 14.60 23.97 -9.68
C ARG A 22 15.14 22.64 -9.16
N TRP A 23 16.26 22.18 -9.68
CA TRP A 23 16.79 20.87 -9.35
C TRP A 23 17.39 20.78 -7.95
N ASP A 24 17.48 19.57 -7.42
CA ASP A 24 18.24 19.26 -6.21
C ASP A 24 19.60 18.67 -6.61
N PRO A 25 20.75 19.20 -6.10
CA PRO A 25 22.08 18.69 -6.40
C PRO A 25 22.27 17.20 -6.11
N LYS A 26 21.55 16.64 -5.15
CA LYS A 26 21.61 15.22 -4.81
C LYS A 26 21.00 14.31 -5.87
N MET A 27 20.18 14.86 -6.78
CA MET A 27 19.66 14.14 -7.94
C MET A 27 20.67 13.99 -9.08
N LYS A 28 21.83 14.64 -9.00
CA LYS A 28 22.89 14.56 -10.04
C LYS A 28 23.20 13.14 -10.52
N PRO A 29 23.30 12.12 -9.65
CA PRO A 29 23.56 10.74 -10.10
C PRO A 29 22.48 10.14 -11.00
N TYR A 30 21.23 10.63 -10.94
CA TYR A 30 20.06 10.12 -11.64
C TYR A 30 19.68 10.93 -12.88
N ILE A 31 20.45 11.97 -13.20
CA ILE A 31 20.25 12.83 -14.34
C ILE A 31 21.16 12.38 -15.48
N PHE A 32 20.57 12.10 -16.65
CA PHE A 32 21.30 11.80 -17.86
C PHE A 32 21.91 13.04 -18.50
N GLY A 33 21.17 14.16 -18.53
CA GLY A 33 21.59 15.41 -19.13
C GLY A 33 20.51 16.48 -19.05
N ALA A 34 20.70 17.58 -19.77
CA ALA A 34 19.71 18.65 -19.88
C ALA A 34 19.43 18.95 -21.36
N ARG A 35 18.17 19.20 -21.71
CA ARG A 35 17.72 19.59 -23.05
C ARG A 35 16.66 20.69 -22.92
N ASN A 36 16.81 21.77 -23.66
CA ASN A 36 15.87 22.90 -23.66
C ASN A 36 15.53 23.46 -22.24
N GLY A 37 16.52 23.47 -21.34
CA GLY A 37 16.31 23.97 -19.97
C GLY A 37 15.58 23.00 -19.02
N ILE A 38 15.36 21.74 -19.44
CA ILE A 38 14.73 20.69 -18.63
C ILE A 38 15.74 19.55 -18.47
N TYR A 39 15.84 19.00 -17.25
CA TYR A 39 16.63 17.80 -17.00
C TYR A 39 15.98 16.55 -17.55
N ILE A 40 16.80 15.64 -18.06
CA ILE A 40 16.41 14.33 -18.54
C ILE A 40 16.90 13.29 -17.52
N ILE A 41 15.99 12.47 -17.04
CA ILE A 41 16.26 11.42 -16.05
C ILE A 41 16.85 10.19 -16.75
N ASP A 42 17.81 9.55 -16.09
CA ASP A 42 18.44 8.31 -16.57
C ASP A 42 17.52 7.10 -16.36
N LEU A 43 16.84 6.69 -17.41
CA LEU A 43 15.89 5.58 -17.37
C LEU A 43 16.54 4.21 -17.08
N GLN A 44 17.83 4.03 -17.35
CA GLN A 44 18.51 2.77 -17.01
C GLN A 44 18.54 2.58 -15.49
N LYS A 45 18.85 3.64 -14.77
CA LYS A 45 18.80 3.66 -13.29
C LYS A 45 17.38 3.53 -12.78
N THR A 46 16.42 4.18 -13.44
CA THR A 46 15.00 4.04 -13.09
C THR A 46 14.54 2.59 -13.15
N VAL A 47 14.87 1.85 -14.21
CA VAL A 47 14.49 0.43 -14.37
C VAL A 47 15.08 -0.42 -13.24
N GLN A 48 16.36 -0.20 -12.91
CA GLN A 48 17.07 -0.96 -11.87
C GLN A 48 16.43 -0.71 -10.49
N LEU A 49 16.32 0.56 -10.09
CA LEU A 49 15.78 0.95 -8.79
C LEU A 49 14.29 0.62 -8.65
N PHE A 50 13.54 0.73 -9.74
CA PHE A 50 12.15 0.28 -9.77
C PHE A 50 12.02 -1.22 -9.49
N LYS A 51 12.92 -2.04 -10.03
CA LYS A 51 12.92 -3.49 -9.78
C LYS A 51 13.13 -3.81 -8.29
N GLU A 52 14.04 -3.08 -7.63
CA GLU A 52 14.28 -3.21 -6.19
C GLU A 52 13.03 -2.80 -5.38
N ALA A 53 12.43 -1.65 -5.72
CA ALA A 53 11.19 -1.18 -5.09
C ALA A 53 10.02 -2.17 -5.29
N TYR A 54 9.87 -2.72 -6.51
CA TYR A 54 8.85 -3.72 -6.82
C TYR A 54 9.00 -4.99 -5.96
N GLN A 55 10.22 -5.52 -5.86
CA GLN A 55 10.49 -6.70 -5.03
C GLN A 55 10.17 -6.43 -3.57
N PHE A 56 10.59 -5.29 -3.06
CA PHE A 56 10.32 -4.90 -1.68
C PHE A 56 8.82 -4.81 -1.39
N VAL A 57 8.03 -4.16 -2.26
CA VAL A 57 6.57 -4.07 -2.13
C VAL A 57 5.91 -5.43 -2.11
N ARG A 58 6.31 -6.33 -3.05
CA ARG A 58 5.82 -7.69 -3.10
C ARG A 58 6.11 -8.46 -1.81
N ASP A 59 7.33 -8.33 -1.27
CA ASP A 59 7.75 -9.04 -0.07
C ASP A 59 7.04 -8.52 1.20
N ILE A 60 6.74 -7.22 1.28
CA ILE A 60 5.90 -6.63 2.34
C ILE A 60 4.47 -7.15 2.24
N ALA A 61 3.87 -7.15 1.05
CA ALA A 61 2.53 -7.68 0.83
C ALA A 61 2.44 -9.19 1.10
N ALA A 62 3.52 -9.96 0.81
CA ALA A 62 3.61 -11.38 1.12
C ALA A 62 3.68 -11.69 2.63
N LYS A 63 3.98 -10.69 3.46
CA LYS A 63 3.87 -10.78 4.93
C LYS A 63 2.47 -10.42 5.45
N GLY A 64 1.54 -10.10 4.57
CA GLY A 64 0.19 -9.62 4.93
C GLY A 64 0.15 -8.18 5.41
N GLU A 65 1.21 -7.39 5.17
CA GLU A 65 1.27 -5.98 5.57
C GLU A 65 0.59 -5.07 4.55
N TYR A 66 0.06 -3.93 5.04
CA TYR A 66 -0.58 -2.94 4.18
C TYR A 66 0.43 -2.01 3.51
N ILE A 67 0.06 -1.54 2.33
CA ILE A 67 0.76 -0.50 1.60
C ILE A 67 -0.14 0.72 1.55
N LEU A 68 0.39 1.88 1.98
CA LEU A 68 -0.35 3.13 1.93
C LEU A 68 0.13 3.95 0.73
N PHE A 69 -0.75 4.16 -0.23
CA PHE A 69 -0.50 4.99 -1.41
C PHE A 69 -0.76 6.46 -1.08
N VAL A 70 0.22 7.33 -1.32
CA VAL A 70 0.15 8.75 -0.98
C VAL A 70 0.44 9.61 -2.20
N GLY A 71 -0.50 10.46 -2.57
CA GLY A 71 -0.32 11.38 -3.69
C GLY A 71 -1.43 12.43 -3.74
N THR A 72 -1.16 13.61 -3.18
CA THR A 72 -2.15 14.71 -3.13
C THR A 72 -2.07 15.66 -4.32
N LYS A 73 -1.12 15.44 -5.24
CA LYS A 73 -1.00 16.18 -6.50
C LYS A 73 -2.21 15.92 -7.39
N LYS A 74 -2.78 16.94 -8.02
CA LYS A 74 -3.99 16.78 -8.86
C LYS A 74 -3.82 15.68 -9.91
N GLN A 75 -2.63 15.58 -10.49
CA GLN A 75 -2.28 14.58 -11.50
C GLN A 75 -2.21 13.14 -10.93
N ALA A 76 -1.98 13.00 -9.62
CA ALA A 76 -1.82 11.71 -8.95
C ALA A 76 -3.12 11.20 -8.29
N GLN A 77 -4.06 12.09 -7.98
CA GLN A 77 -5.24 11.78 -7.15
C GLN A 77 -6.06 10.60 -7.65
N GLU A 78 -6.33 10.57 -8.95
CA GLU A 78 -7.13 9.53 -9.59
C GLU A 78 -6.35 8.22 -9.68
N ALA A 79 -5.12 8.26 -10.20
CA ALA A 79 -4.24 7.11 -10.34
C ALA A 79 -4.00 6.40 -8.99
N ILE A 80 -3.75 7.17 -7.92
CA ILE A 80 -3.51 6.64 -6.58
C ILE A 80 -4.75 5.96 -6.03
N SER A 81 -5.94 6.60 -6.11
CA SER A 81 -7.17 6.00 -5.58
C SER A 81 -7.60 4.76 -6.37
N GLU A 82 -7.50 4.79 -7.69
CA GLU A 82 -7.84 3.67 -8.57
C GLU A 82 -6.95 2.46 -8.29
N GLN A 83 -5.63 2.65 -8.30
CA GLN A 83 -4.69 1.54 -8.18
C GLN A 83 -4.64 0.96 -6.77
N ALA A 84 -4.74 1.78 -5.73
CA ALA A 84 -4.85 1.31 -4.36
C ALA A 84 -6.14 0.49 -4.14
N THR A 85 -7.27 0.96 -4.67
CA THR A 85 -8.54 0.22 -4.61
C THR A 85 -8.46 -1.11 -5.36
N ARG A 86 -7.83 -1.13 -6.55
CA ARG A 86 -7.63 -2.33 -7.37
C ARG A 86 -6.87 -3.43 -6.63
N CYS A 87 -5.85 -3.08 -5.87
CA CYS A 87 -5.06 -4.07 -5.10
C CYS A 87 -5.59 -4.30 -3.66
N GLY A 88 -6.66 -3.61 -3.26
CA GLY A 88 -7.24 -3.71 -1.91
C GLY A 88 -6.35 -3.12 -0.82
N MET A 89 -5.58 -2.09 -1.17
CA MET A 89 -4.72 -1.34 -0.26
C MET A 89 -5.30 0.05 0.04
N PHE A 90 -4.67 0.79 0.94
CA PHE A 90 -5.14 2.07 1.41
C PHE A 90 -4.50 3.24 0.67
N TYR A 91 -5.17 4.41 0.67
CA TYR A 91 -4.65 5.59 -0.01
C TYR A 91 -4.99 6.90 0.67
N VAL A 92 -4.17 7.93 0.40
CA VAL A 92 -4.42 9.34 0.73
C VAL A 92 -4.15 10.16 -0.53
N ASN A 93 -5.22 10.68 -1.15
CA ASN A 93 -5.14 11.36 -2.43
C ASN A 93 -5.55 12.84 -2.41
N HIS A 94 -6.07 13.37 -1.29
CA HIS A 94 -6.46 14.78 -1.23
C HIS A 94 -5.54 15.62 -0.34
N ARG A 95 -5.42 15.26 0.92
CA ARG A 95 -4.60 16.00 1.88
C ARG A 95 -4.08 15.08 2.97
N TRP A 96 -2.77 15.09 3.17
CA TRP A 96 -2.17 14.47 4.34
C TRP A 96 -2.48 15.29 5.59
N LEU A 97 -3.10 14.69 6.59
CA LEU A 97 -3.32 15.32 7.89
C LEU A 97 -2.11 15.04 8.77
N GLY A 98 -1.53 16.10 9.36
CA GLY A 98 -0.41 15.91 10.30
C GLY A 98 -0.81 14.98 11.45
N GLY A 99 0.06 14.01 11.75
CA GLY A 99 -0.22 12.97 12.75
C GLY A 99 -0.94 11.74 12.22
N MET A 100 -1.12 11.62 10.89
CA MET A 100 -1.88 10.51 10.31
C MET A 100 -1.28 9.14 10.64
N MET A 101 0.03 9.05 10.79
CA MET A 101 0.72 7.84 11.26
C MET A 101 1.25 8.01 12.67
N THR A 102 1.89 9.14 13.00
CA THR A 102 2.48 9.37 14.32
C THR A 102 1.46 9.54 15.45
N ASN A 103 0.22 9.86 15.13
CA ASN A 103 -0.91 9.96 16.06
C ASN A 103 -2.15 9.22 15.53
N PHE A 104 -1.94 7.98 15.09
CA PHE A 104 -2.94 7.16 14.43
C PHE A 104 -4.21 6.96 15.29
N GLN A 105 -4.08 6.88 16.62
CA GLN A 105 -5.23 6.76 17.51
C GLN A 105 -6.21 7.94 17.41
N THR A 106 -5.69 9.17 17.26
CA THR A 106 -6.54 10.34 17.07
C THR A 106 -7.21 10.34 15.69
N ILE A 107 -6.48 9.89 14.66
CA ILE A 107 -7.03 9.70 13.31
C ILE A 107 -8.15 8.65 13.34
N LYS A 108 -7.97 7.55 14.07
CA LYS A 108 -8.99 6.51 14.23
C LYS A 108 -10.29 7.05 14.84
N ARG A 109 -10.20 7.93 15.82
CA ARG A 109 -11.40 8.63 16.35
C ARG A 109 -12.12 9.46 15.28
N SER A 110 -11.37 10.09 14.38
CA SER A 110 -11.96 10.85 13.25
C SER A 110 -12.59 9.93 12.20
N ILE A 111 -12.01 8.75 11.99
CA ILE A 111 -12.60 7.69 11.14
C ILE A 111 -13.89 7.16 11.80
N ASP A 112 -13.90 6.91 13.10
CA ASP A 112 -15.10 6.49 13.84
C ASP A 112 -16.21 7.55 13.74
N ARG A 113 -15.85 8.83 13.79
CA ARG A 113 -16.80 9.93 13.56
C ARG A 113 -17.39 9.91 12.15
N LEU A 114 -16.55 9.67 11.12
CA LEU A 114 -17.00 9.52 9.75
C LEU A 114 -17.99 8.35 9.62
N ASN A 115 -17.65 7.19 10.18
CA ASN A 115 -18.51 6.01 10.17
C ASN A 115 -19.86 6.26 10.85
N LYS A 116 -19.88 6.99 11.99
CA LYS A 116 -21.11 7.40 12.67
C LYS A 116 -21.99 8.29 11.79
N LEU A 117 -21.38 9.28 11.12
CA LEU A 117 -22.13 10.17 10.23
C LEU A 117 -22.75 9.43 9.04
N GLU A 118 -22.05 8.42 8.51
CA GLU A 118 -22.59 7.57 7.45
C GLU A 118 -23.70 6.64 7.94
N ALA A 119 -23.57 6.08 9.14
CA ALA A 119 -24.63 5.27 9.75
C ALA A 119 -25.89 6.11 9.98
N MET A 120 -25.76 7.32 10.57
CA MET A 120 -26.89 8.25 10.75
C MET A 120 -27.61 8.58 9.45
N LYS A 121 -26.89 8.67 8.34
CA LYS A 121 -27.47 8.89 7.02
C LYS A 121 -28.23 7.66 6.51
N LYS A 122 -27.67 6.43 6.70
CA LYS A 122 -28.29 5.17 6.31
C LYS A 122 -29.56 4.88 7.12
N ASP A 123 -29.52 5.17 8.41
CA ASP A 123 -30.61 4.91 9.36
C ASP A 123 -31.71 6.00 9.31
N GLU A 124 -31.68 6.86 8.28
CA GLU A 124 -32.64 7.96 8.05
C GLU A 124 -32.79 8.96 9.23
N ILE A 125 -31.86 8.94 10.17
CA ILE A 125 -31.86 9.85 11.35
C ILE A 125 -31.85 11.32 10.88
N TYR A 126 -31.26 11.58 9.71
CA TYR A 126 -31.24 12.92 9.11
C TYR A 126 -32.66 13.48 8.82
N ASN A 127 -33.64 12.62 8.63
CA ASN A 127 -35.03 13.05 8.40
C ASN A 127 -35.70 13.62 9.65
N LEU A 128 -35.14 13.32 10.84
CA LEU A 128 -35.64 13.80 12.15
C LEU A 128 -34.99 15.12 12.57
N LEU A 129 -33.94 15.57 11.88
CA LEU A 129 -33.16 16.74 12.27
C LEU A 129 -33.58 18.00 11.47
N PRO A 130 -33.38 19.20 12.04
CA PRO A 130 -33.55 20.44 11.31
C PRO A 130 -32.63 20.53 10.09
N LYS A 131 -33.12 21.09 8.97
CA LYS A 131 -32.35 21.19 7.72
C LYS A 131 -30.98 21.84 7.87
N LYS A 132 -30.82 22.81 8.77
CA LYS A 132 -29.54 23.48 9.04
C LYS A 132 -28.53 22.53 9.63
N GLU A 133 -28.94 21.70 10.58
CA GLU A 133 -28.08 20.71 11.23
C GLU A 133 -27.64 19.61 10.27
N VAL A 134 -28.56 19.12 9.44
CA VAL A 134 -28.25 18.16 8.37
C VAL A 134 -27.18 18.71 7.43
N LEU A 135 -27.27 19.98 7.04
CA LEU A 135 -26.27 20.61 6.18
C LEU A 135 -24.89 20.72 6.84
N GLU A 136 -24.82 20.97 8.14
CA GLU A 136 -23.57 21.02 8.90
C GLU A 136 -22.93 19.62 8.99
N LEU A 137 -23.73 18.59 9.32
CA LEU A 137 -23.28 17.19 9.37
C LEU A 137 -22.80 16.69 8.00
N GLU A 138 -23.50 17.02 6.90
CA GLU A 138 -23.07 16.66 5.55
C GLU A 138 -21.79 17.36 5.12
N LYS A 139 -21.57 18.62 5.52
CA LYS A 139 -20.29 19.31 5.30
C LYS A 139 -19.16 18.65 6.07
N GLU A 140 -19.39 18.30 7.33
CA GLU A 140 -18.41 17.57 8.15
C GLU A 140 -18.09 16.22 7.52
N ARG A 141 -19.09 15.42 7.18
CA ARG A 141 -18.93 14.11 6.52
C ARG A 141 -18.12 14.23 5.24
N SER A 142 -18.49 15.15 4.34
CA SER A 142 -17.80 15.34 3.06
C SER A 142 -16.33 15.75 3.24
N LYS A 143 -16.03 16.55 4.27
CA LYS A 143 -14.66 16.95 4.59
C LYS A 143 -13.83 15.77 5.12
N LEU A 144 -14.40 14.96 6.01
CA LEU A 144 -13.75 13.76 6.55
C LEU A 144 -13.56 12.71 5.46
N GLU A 145 -14.57 12.45 4.64
CA GLU A 145 -14.51 11.51 3.52
C GLU A 145 -13.38 11.83 2.54
N LYS A 146 -13.24 13.11 2.15
CA LYS A 146 -12.14 13.53 1.26
C LYS A 146 -10.76 13.27 1.83
N SER A 147 -10.58 13.37 3.15
CA SER A 147 -9.26 13.27 3.77
C SER A 147 -8.95 11.87 4.29
N LEU A 148 -9.97 11.12 4.71
CA LEU A 148 -9.83 9.84 5.42
C LEU A 148 -10.51 8.67 4.71
N GLY A 149 -11.28 8.90 3.65
CA GLY A 149 -12.05 7.87 2.95
C GLY A 149 -11.17 6.69 2.48
N GLY A 150 -9.98 6.99 1.96
CA GLY A 150 -9.06 5.96 1.50
C GLY A 150 -8.37 5.14 2.60
N ILE A 151 -8.47 5.55 3.87
CA ILE A 151 -7.91 4.83 5.03
C ILE A 151 -8.99 4.39 6.03
N LYS A 152 -10.25 4.47 5.65
CA LYS A 152 -11.39 4.23 6.50
C LYS A 152 -11.40 2.84 7.15
N ASN A 153 -10.96 1.83 6.41
CA ASN A 153 -10.93 0.44 6.86
C ASN A 153 -9.54 0.01 7.36
N MET A 154 -8.62 0.96 7.56
CA MET A 154 -7.28 0.68 8.06
C MET A 154 -7.32 0.52 9.57
N ASP A 155 -7.06 -0.69 10.05
CA ASP A 155 -7.08 -1.07 11.47
C ASP A 155 -5.73 -0.88 12.17
N ARG A 156 -4.63 -0.96 11.40
CA ARG A 156 -3.24 -0.85 11.86
C ARG A 156 -2.41 0.00 10.92
N LEU A 157 -1.23 0.40 11.37
CA LEU A 157 -0.27 1.13 10.55
C LEU A 157 0.19 0.30 9.35
N PRO A 158 0.50 0.95 8.20
CA PRO A 158 1.00 0.25 7.02
C PRO A 158 2.43 -0.24 7.22
N GLY A 159 2.80 -1.32 6.55
CA GLY A 159 4.18 -1.83 6.51
C GLY A 159 5.10 -0.99 5.62
N THR A 160 4.55 -0.25 4.66
CA THR A 160 5.29 0.69 3.80
C THR A 160 4.37 1.78 3.24
N ILE A 161 4.96 2.91 2.84
CA ILE A 161 4.26 3.97 2.10
C ILE A 161 4.84 4.10 0.69
N PHE A 162 3.96 4.27 -0.31
CA PHE A 162 4.32 4.63 -1.68
C PHE A 162 3.90 6.08 -1.94
N VAL A 163 4.86 6.95 -2.25
CA VAL A 163 4.67 8.41 -2.29
C VAL A 163 4.93 8.94 -3.70
N VAL A 164 4.02 9.78 -4.19
CA VAL A 164 4.20 10.58 -5.41
C VAL A 164 4.55 12.01 -5.01
N ASP A 165 5.68 12.53 -5.47
CA ASP A 165 6.24 13.83 -5.10
C ASP A 165 6.57 13.95 -3.59
N PRO A 166 7.69 13.37 -3.13
CA PRO A 166 8.09 13.41 -1.72
C PRO A 166 8.33 14.83 -1.20
N LYS A 167 8.63 15.79 -2.07
CA LYS A 167 8.78 17.20 -1.69
C LYS A 167 7.45 17.80 -1.22
N LYS A 168 6.36 17.47 -1.90
CA LYS A 168 5.02 17.91 -1.54
C LYS A 168 4.49 17.13 -0.33
N GLU A 169 4.74 15.83 -0.30
CA GLU A 169 4.29 14.92 0.76
C GLU A 169 5.32 14.79 1.90
N ARG A 170 6.14 15.81 2.12
CA ARG A 170 7.25 15.81 3.10
C ARG A 170 6.81 15.45 4.51
N ILE A 171 5.57 15.80 4.89
CA ILE A 171 5.04 15.47 6.23
C ILE A 171 4.84 13.97 6.33
N ALA A 172 4.28 13.33 5.32
CA ALA A 172 4.07 11.88 5.28
C ALA A 172 5.40 11.12 5.37
N VAL A 173 6.40 11.52 4.57
CA VAL A 173 7.73 10.93 4.56
C VAL A 173 8.42 11.06 5.93
N ARG A 174 8.35 12.24 6.55
CA ARG A 174 8.91 12.46 7.89
C ARG A 174 8.22 11.67 8.98
N GLU A 175 6.91 11.52 8.90
CA GLU A 175 6.16 10.70 9.85
C GLU A 175 6.52 9.22 9.71
N ALA A 176 6.59 8.70 8.47
CA ALA A 176 7.03 7.33 8.20
C ALA A 176 8.42 7.06 8.80
N ARG A 177 9.37 7.93 8.49
CA ARG A 177 10.74 7.82 9.02
C ARG A 177 10.80 7.86 10.54
N LYS A 178 9.97 8.71 11.18
CA LYS A 178 9.92 8.83 12.64
C LYS A 178 9.47 7.55 13.33
N ILE A 179 8.57 6.80 12.72
CA ILE A 179 8.03 5.55 13.28
C ILE A 179 8.69 4.29 12.69
N GLY A 180 9.70 4.46 11.82
CA GLY A 180 10.46 3.36 11.24
C GLY A 180 9.72 2.60 10.12
N ILE A 181 8.73 3.22 9.48
CA ILE A 181 8.04 2.65 8.30
C ILE A 181 8.84 3.00 7.05
N PRO A 182 9.31 2.00 6.28
CA PRO A 182 10.03 2.24 5.05
C PRO A 182 9.18 2.96 4.01
N SER A 183 9.82 3.84 3.24
CA SER A 183 9.18 4.70 2.27
C SER A 183 9.73 4.46 0.86
N ILE A 184 8.81 4.39 -0.10
CA ILE A 184 9.10 4.25 -1.53
C ILE A 184 8.53 5.49 -2.21
N GLY A 185 9.20 6.05 -3.21
CA GLY A 185 8.58 7.18 -3.91
C GLY A 185 9.12 7.45 -5.29
N ILE A 186 8.26 8.09 -6.10
CA ILE A 186 8.63 8.68 -7.37
C ILE A 186 9.36 9.99 -7.08
N VAL A 187 10.61 10.08 -7.50
CA VAL A 187 11.51 11.19 -7.21
C VAL A 187 11.87 11.90 -8.50
N ASP A 188 11.38 13.11 -8.67
CA ASP A 188 11.76 13.98 -9.77
C ASP A 188 13.05 14.76 -9.44
N THR A 189 13.62 15.45 -10.41
CA THR A 189 14.89 16.18 -10.30
C THR A 189 14.90 17.31 -9.28
N ASN A 190 13.75 17.76 -8.77
CA ASN A 190 13.57 18.80 -7.77
C ASN A 190 13.44 18.28 -6.32
N CYS A 191 13.52 16.96 -6.12
CA CYS A 191 13.34 16.29 -4.84
C CYS A 191 14.68 15.81 -4.27
N ASN A 192 14.74 15.65 -2.93
CA ASN A 192 15.88 15.04 -2.25
C ASN A 192 15.71 13.51 -2.19
N PRO A 193 16.54 12.71 -2.89
CA PRO A 193 16.41 11.25 -2.88
C PRO A 193 16.73 10.59 -1.54
N GLU A 194 17.53 11.25 -0.68
CA GLU A 194 17.92 10.68 0.63
C GLU A 194 16.80 10.71 1.68
N GLU A 195 15.67 11.34 1.37
CA GLU A 195 14.50 11.35 2.27
C GLU A 195 13.71 10.03 2.22
N LEU A 196 13.96 9.18 1.22
CA LEU A 196 13.27 7.90 0.99
C LEU A 196 14.23 6.72 1.11
N ASP A 197 13.68 5.55 1.44
CA ASP A 197 14.43 4.30 1.53
C ASP A 197 14.58 3.64 0.15
N TYR A 198 13.52 3.68 -0.67
CA TYR A 198 13.50 3.20 -2.04
C TYR A 198 13.07 4.30 -2.98
N ILE A 199 13.94 4.67 -3.90
CA ILE A 199 13.68 5.74 -4.85
C ILE A 199 13.37 5.19 -6.24
N ILE A 200 12.44 5.84 -6.92
CA ILE A 200 12.10 5.59 -8.32
C ILE A 200 12.30 6.90 -9.06
N PRO A 201 13.49 7.15 -9.66
CA PRO A 201 13.72 8.38 -10.41
C PRO A 201 12.73 8.46 -11.59
N GLY A 202 11.94 9.52 -11.64
CA GLY A 202 10.91 9.65 -12.67
C GLY A 202 10.08 10.91 -12.54
N ASN A 203 9.35 11.22 -13.60
CA ASN A 203 8.44 12.36 -13.68
C ASN A 203 7.24 12.19 -12.74
N ASP A 204 7.05 13.13 -11.85
CA ASP A 204 5.94 13.16 -10.90
C ASP A 204 4.79 14.11 -11.30
N ASP A 205 4.89 14.75 -12.48
CA ASP A 205 3.89 15.65 -13.04
C ASP A 205 3.07 15.01 -14.18
N ALA A 206 3.64 14.06 -14.91
CA ALA A 206 2.98 13.40 -16.01
C ALA A 206 1.99 12.34 -15.54
N ILE A 207 0.71 12.52 -15.82
CA ILE A 207 -0.37 11.58 -15.43
C ILE A 207 -0.05 10.15 -15.88
N ARG A 208 0.46 9.96 -17.12
CA ARG A 208 0.82 8.63 -17.65
C ARG A 208 1.98 7.98 -16.90
N ALA A 209 2.97 8.78 -16.47
CA ALA A 209 4.11 8.28 -15.68
C ALA A 209 3.66 7.83 -14.29
N ILE A 210 2.84 8.64 -13.62
CA ILE A 210 2.27 8.32 -12.31
C ILE A 210 1.40 7.06 -12.38
N GLN A 211 0.51 6.99 -13.39
CA GLN A 211 -0.37 5.84 -13.62
C GLN A 211 0.44 4.56 -13.86
N LEU A 212 1.51 4.63 -14.66
CA LEU A 212 2.38 3.48 -14.93
C LEU A 212 3.00 2.96 -13.63
N PHE A 213 3.65 3.83 -12.85
CA PHE A 213 4.30 3.41 -11.61
C PHE A 213 3.29 2.93 -10.56
N ALA A 214 2.20 3.66 -10.35
CA ALA A 214 1.16 3.26 -9.40
C ALA A 214 0.55 1.90 -9.78
N SER A 215 0.27 1.66 -11.07
CA SER A 215 -0.24 0.39 -11.56
C SER A 215 0.74 -0.76 -11.30
N LYS A 216 2.02 -0.57 -11.60
CA LYS A 216 3.04 -1.61 -11.38
C LYS A 216 3.29 -1.90 -9.89
N ILE A 217 3.25 -0.88 -9.03
CA ILE A 217 3.33 -1.07 -7.57
C ILE A 217 2.10 -1.81 -7.05
N ALA A 218 0.91 -1.51 -7.58
CA ALA A 218 -0.30 -2.27 -7.27
C ALA A 218 -0.22 -3.74 -7.75
N ASP A 219 0.41 -4.00 -8.92
CA ASP A 219 0.65 -5.37 -9.39
C ASP A 219 1.57 -6.14 -8.41
N ALA A 220 2.64 -5.49 -7.91
CA ALA A 220 3.51 -6.07 -6.88
C ALA A 220 2.75 -6.41 -5.59
N ALA A 221 1.84 -5.51 -5.16
CA ALA A 221 0.99 -5.74 -4.00
C ALA A 221 0.04 -6.94 -4.20
N VAL A 222 -0.56 -7.06 -5.38
CA VAL A 222 -1.43 -8.20 -5.73
C VAL A 222 -0.64 -9.51 -5.75
N GLU A 223 0.54 -9.54 -6.39
CA GLU A 223 1.42 -10.71 -6.39
C GLU A 223 1.79 -11.14 -4.96
N GLY A 224 2.18 -10.18 -4.11
CA GLY A 224 2.51 -10.44 -2.71
C GLY A 224 1.33 -11.00 -1.91
N LYS A 225 0.13 -10.41 -2.09
CA LYS A 225 -1.09 -10.88 -1.44
C LYS A 225 -1.44 -12.31 -1.83
N GLN A 226 -1.28 -12.67 -3.10
CA GLN A 226 -1.48 -14.06 -3.56
C GLN A 226 -0.49 -15.04 -2.92
N ILE A 227 0.75 -14.63 -2.68
CA ILE A 227 1.74 -15.44 -1.97
C ILE A 227 1.30 -15.64 -0.52
N TYR A 228 0.89 -14.59 0.16
CA TYR A 228 0.38 -14.62 1.53
C TYR A 228 -0.83 -15.56 1.69
N GLU A 229 -1.83 -15.44 0.82
CA GLU A 229 -3.02 -16.29 0.82
C GLU A 229 -2.66 -17.78 0.63
N LYS A 230 -1.73 -18.09 -0.28
CA LYS A 230 -1.24 -19.46 -0.47
C LYS A 230 -0.50 -20.01 0.75
N GLN A 231 0.24 -19.15 1.48
CA GLN A 231 0.93 -19.56 2.71
C GLN A 231 -0.07 -19.87 3.81
N LEU A 232 -1.08 -19.02 4.02
CA LEU A 232 -2.16 -19.27 4.98
C LEU A 232 -2.92 -20.57 4.71
N GLN A 233 -3.25 -20.85 3.43
CA GLN A 233 -3.92 -22.11 3.05
C GLN A 233 -3.06 -23.35 3.35
N ARG A 234 -1.73 -23.24 3.14
CA ARG A 234 -0.81 -24.34 3.44
C ARG A 234 -0.65 -24.57 4.95
N GLU A 235 -0.60 -23.50 5.74
CA GLU A 235 -0.53 -23.57 7.19
C GLU A 235 -1.81 -24.16 7.79
N GLY A 236 -2.98 -23.67 7.36
CA GLY A 236 -4.27 -24.22 7.78
C GLY A 236 -4.45 -25.70 7.42
N ALA A 237 -4.01 -26.11 6.21
CA ALA A 237 -4.06 -27.52 5.80
C ALA A 237 -3.07 -28.43 6.61
N LYS A 238 -1.96 -27.88 7.11
CA LYS A 238 -1.06 -28.61 8.01
C LYS A 238 -1.65 -28.79 9.39
N GLU A 239 -2.20 -27.71 9.96
CA GLU A 239 -2.86 -27.76 11.28
C GLU A 239 -4.06 -28.71 11.29
N GLU A 240 -4.82 -28.76 10.22
CA GLU A 240 -5.96 -29.67 10.08
C GLU A 240 -5.50 -31.14 10.01
N LYS A 241 -4.41 -31.43 9.30
CA LYS A 241 -3.80 -32.77 9.27
C LYS A 241 -3.25 -33.21 10.62
N GLU A 242 -2.51 -32.35 11.31
CA GLU A 242 -2.00 -32.62 12.65
C GLU A 242 -3.14 -32.83 13.68
N ARG A 243 -4.27 -32.18 13.50
CA ARG A 243 -5.43 -32.33 14.34
C ARG A 243 -6.14 -33.66 14.09
N THR A 244 -6.22 -34.11 12.84
CA THR A 244 -6.78 -35.41 12.49
C THR A 244 -5.91 -36.57 12.90
N GLU A 245 -4.59 -36.48 12.79
CA GLU A 245 -3.64 -37.50 13.27
C GLU A 245 -3.64 -37.66 14.80
N LYS A 246 -3.92 -36.60 15.56
CA LYS A 246 -4.03 -36.66 17.03
C LYS A 246 -5.38 -37.23 17.53
N VAL A 247 -6.34 -37.44 16.66
CA VAL A 247 -7.72 -37.95 16.99
C VAL A 247 -7.89 -39.43 16.61
N GLU A 248 -6.93 -40.09 15.94
CA GLU A 248 -7.03 -41.55 15.72
C GLU A 248 -6.88 -42.30 17.06
N PRO A 249 -7.87 -43.11 17.47
CA PRO A 249 -7.76 -43.91 18.68
C PRO A 249 -6.72 -45.02 18.49
N PRO A 250 -6.02 -45.45 19.58
CA PRO A 250 -5.00 -46.45 19.50
C PRO A 250 -5.61 -47.76 18.95
N LYS A 251 -4.97 -48.35 17.94
CA LYS A 251 -5.32 -49.66 17.40
C LYS A 251 -5.46 -50.68 18.51
N GLN A 252 -6.63 -51.26 18.67
CA GLN A 252 -6.89 -52.41 19.54
C GLN A 252 -6.00 -53.55 19.11
N MET A 253 -5.10 -53.96 20.00
CA MET A 253 -4.40 -55.24 19.88
C MET A 253 -5.39 -56.35 20.00
N GLN A 254 -5.61 -57.09 18.91
CA GLN A 254 -6.33 -58.35 18.92
C GLN A 254 -5.46 -59.38 19.70
N GLY A 255 -6.00 -59.77 20.85
CA GLY A 255 -5.44 -60.84 21.64
C GLY A 255 -5.60 -62.18 20.94
N GLU A 256 -4.51 -62.91 20.78
CA GLU A 256 -4.52 -64.32 20.42
C GLU A 256 -5.07 -65.12 21.61
N GLU A 257 -6.21 -65.76 21.41
CA GLU A 257 -6.72 -66.86 22.25
C GLU A 257 -5.86 -68.08 22.01
N MET A 258 -5.06 -68.46 23.01
CA MET A 258 -4.47 -69.82 23.10
C MET A 258 -5.50 -70.79 23.61
N ALA A 259 -5.92 -71.69 22.75
CA ALA A 259 -6.70 -72.88 23.10
C ALA A 259 -5.74 -73.94 23.69
N GLU A 260 -5.81 -74.18 25.00
CA GLU A 260 -5.27 -75.40 25.61
C GLU A 260 -6.40 -76.40 25.79
N GLY A 261 -6.19 -77.58 25.11
CA GLY A 261 -7.02 -78.72 25.28
C GLY A 261 -6.75 -79.42 26.63
N ILE A 262 -7.85 -79.87 27.21
CA ILE A 262 -7.81 -80.82 28.35
C ILE A 262 -8.21 -82.15 27.81
N GLU A 263 -7.27 -83.13 27.81
CA GLU A 263 -7.56 -84.56 27.72
C GLU A 263 -7.81 -85.10 29.11
N GLU A 264 -8.67 -86.10 29.08
CA GLU A 264 -9.26 -86.90 30.18
C GLU A 264 -8.23 -87.60 31.09
N GLU A 265 -8.57 -87.72 32.33
CA GLU A 265 -8.95 -88.99 33.06
C GLU A 265 -9.71 -88.67 34.32
#